data_765efe24b956415be4a7224dd303695d
#
_entry.id   765efe24b956415be4a7224dd303695d
#
_cell.length_a   1.000
_cell.length_b   1.000
_cell.length_c   1.000
_cell.angle_alpha   90.00
_cell.angle_beta   90.00
_cell.angle_gamma   90.00
#
_symmetry.space_group_name_H-M   'P 1'
#
loop_
_entity.id
_entity.type
_entity.pdbx_description
1 polymer ?
#
loop_
_entity_poly.entity_id
_entity_poly.type
_entity_poly.pdbx_seq_one_letter_code
_entity_poly.pdbx_strand_id
1 'polypeptide(L)'
;MMKPLSLAIAALLSLSLCFASADPAFADSVQPVTTDSLTVATFNASLNREAPGELINDLATPHNAQASNVAETIQRVDPDILLINEFDYDASGAAVDLFRSNYLEVPHNGAQPVSYPYAWSGPVNTGEPSGFDLDGDGTTTGPADAWGFGKFPGQYGFVVYSKYPIKAEQVRTFQHFLWRDMPGALLPSNADSTGWYSEEVLQRFPLSSKTHVDLPVDVNGTTIHVLAAHPTPPSFDGAEQRNKRRNFDEIRLWAD
;
A
#
# COMPACT_ATOMS: atom_id res chain seq x y z
N MET A 1 80.30 -30.88 -58.17
CA MET A 1 78.99 -31.40 -58.68
C MET A 1 77.94 -30.32 -58.42
N MET A 2 77.66 -29.54 -59.45
CA MET A 2 76.78 -28.41 -59.40
C MET A 2 75.36 -28.82 -59.81
N LYS A 3 74.36 -28.48 -59.06
CA LYS A 3 72.97 -28.64 -59.47
C LYS A 3 72.43 -27.33 -60.04
N PRO A 4 71.67 -27.36 -61.13
CA PRO A 4 71.13 -26.12 -61.71
C PRO A 4 69.92 -25.55 -60.99
N LEU A 5 69.91 -24.22 -61.03
CA LEU A 5 68.84 -23.36 -60.48
C LEU A 5 67.72 -23.26 -61.52
N SER A 6 66.48 -23.63 -61.10
CA SER A 6 65.31 -23.40 -61.93
C SER A 6 64.61 -22.14 -61.53
N LEU A 7 64.49 -21.24 -62.49
CA LEU A 7 63.83 -19.95 -62.39
C LEU A 7 62.31 -20.18 -62.68
N ALA A 8 61.45 -19.94 -61.70
CA ALA A 8 60.02 -19.92 -61.92
C ALA A 8 59.48 -18.47 -61.93
N ILE A 9 58.95 -18.11 -63.12
CA ILE A 9 58.31 -16.82 -63.35
C ILE A 9 56.85 -16.91 -62.75
N ALA A 10 56.62 -16.09 -61.79
CA ALA A 10 55.23 -15.93 -61.25
C ALA A 10 54.54 -14.75 -61.98
N ALA A 11 53.52 -15.03 -62.71
CA ALA A 11 52.64 -14.02 -63.29
C ALA A 11 51.71 -13.42 -62.23
N LEU A 12 51.78 -12.11 -61.99
CA LEU A 12 50.84 -11.38 -61.16
C LEU A 12 49.59 -11.11 -61.97
N LEU A 13 48.45 -11.78 -61.59
CA LEU A 13 47.08 -11.37 -61.96
C LEU A 13 46.62 -10.34 -60.96
N SER A 14 46.47 -9.08 -61.37
CA SER A 14 45.81 -8.05 -60.58
C SER A 14 44.26 -8.21 -60.66
N LEU A 15 43.63 -8.71 -59.61
CA LEU A 15 42.19 -8.74 -59.46
C LEU A 15 41.75 -7.45 -58.79
N SER A 16 41.14 -6.53 -59.54
CA SER A 16 40.52 -5.33 -59.01
C SER A 16 39.19 -5.72 -58.33
N LEU A 17 39.17 -5.74 -56.98
CA LEU A 17 37.94 -5.82 -56.23
C LEU A 17 37.31 -4.43 -56.17
N CYS A 18 36.18 -4.22 -56.82
CA CYS A 18 35.27 -3.10 -56.56
C CYS A 18 34.63 -3.32 -55.21
N PHE A 19 35.05 -2.56 -54.19
CA PHE A 19 34.29 -2.43 -52.98
C PHE A 19 33.10 -1.49 -53.23
N ALA A 20 31.90 -2.04 -53.32
CA ALA A 20 30.71 -1.24 -53.21
C ALA A 20 30.64 -0.75 -51.75
N SER A 21 30.76 0.55 -51.55
CA SER A 21 30.45 1.20 -50.26
C SER A 21 28.98 1.00 -49.96
N ALA A 22 28.68 0.09 -49.05
CA ALA A 22 27.36 0.03 -48.44
C ALA A 22 27.21 1.25 -47.52
N ASP A 23 26.28 2.13 -47.82
CA ASP A 23 25.86 3.21 -46.94
C ASP A 23 25.50 2.66 -45.57
N PRO A 24 26.02 3.19 -44.46
CA PRO A 24 25.57 2.85 -43.13
C PRO A 24 24.35 3.72 -42.80
N ALA A 25 23.27 3.60 -43.55
CA ALA A 25 22.01 4.22 -43.22
C ALA A 25 21.01 3.11 -42.86
N PHE A 26 20.49 3.19 -41.66
CA PHE A 26 19.54 2.31 -40.98
C PHE A 26 20.12 1.21 -40.08
N ALA A 27 21.05 1.59 -39.19
CA ALA A 27 20.98 1.02 -37.85
C ALA A 27 19.88 1.79 -37.13
N ASP A 28 18.64 1.34 -37.26
CA ASP A 28 17.58 1.73 -36.34
C ASP A 28 18.07 1.40 -34.94
N SER A 29 18.52 2.43 -34.21
CA SER A 29 18.77 2.33 -32.80
C SER A 29 17.41 2.08 -32.15
N VAL A 30 17.02 0.82 -32.04
CA VAL A 30 15.98 0.40 -31.13
C VAL A 30 16.50 0.81 -29.74
N GLN A 31 16.16 2.05 -29.35
CA GLN A 31 16.31 2.47 -27.96
C GLN A 31 15.55 1.43 -27.15
N PRO A 32 16.19 0.83 -26.11
CA PRO A 32 15.44 -0.02 -25.22
C PRO A 32 14.26 0.82 -24.73
N VAL A 33 13.04 0.36 -25.01
CA VAL A 33 11.84 0.93 -24.40
C VAL A 33 12.05 0.67 -22.94
N THR A 34 12.52 1.67 -22.19
CA THR A 34 12.44 1.66 -20.75
C THR A 34 10.95 1.72 -20.45
N THR A 35 10.32 0.57 -20.23
CA THR A 35 9.01 0.53 -19.61
C THR A 35 9.25 1.04 -18.20
N ASP A 36 8.94 2.31 -17.96
CA ASP A 36 8.85 2.84 -16.62
C ASP A 36 7.76 2.05 -15.91
N SER A 37 8.16 1.02 -15.19
CA SER A 37 7.24 0.20 -14.40
C SER A 37 7.10 0.84 -13.03
N LEU A 38 5.88 1.04 -12.57
CA LEU A 38 5.55 1.45 -11.21
C LEU A 38 5.24 0.20 -10.38
N THR A 39 6.01 -0.02 -9.31
CA THR A 39 5.76 -1.12 -8.38
C THR A 39 4.94 -0.62 -7.19
N VAL A 40 3.75 -1.21 -7.03
CA VAL A 40 2.86 -0.91 -5.90
C VAL A 40 2.70 -2.14 -5.04
N ALA A 41 2.82 -1.99 -3.73
CA ALA A 41 2.66 -3.08 -2.78
C ALA A 41 1.68 -2.73 -1.66
N THR A 42 1.02 -3.75 -1.12
CA THR A 42 0.26 -3.69 0.14
C THR A 42 0.77 -4.75 1.09
N PHE A 43 0.89 -4.39 2.37
CA PHE A 43 1.42 -5.27 3.39
C PHE A 43 0.69 -5.06 4.73
N ASN A 44 0.02 -6.09 5.23
CA ASN A 44 -0.43 -6.08 6.63
C ASN A 44 0.77 -6.43 7.51
N ALA A 45 1.30 -5.44 8.22
CA ALA A 45 2.52 -5.58 9.01
C ALA A 45 2.28 -5.94 10.48
N SER A 46 1.01 -5.91 10.92
CA SER A 46 0.65 -6.15 12.33
C SER A 46 1.42 -5.24 13.31
N LEU A 47 1.67 -3.98 12.89
CA LEU A 47 2.33 -2.96 13.71
C LEU A 47 1.33 -2.18 14.58
N ASN A 48 0.23 -2.82 14.94
CA ASN A 48 -0.71 -2.34 15.94
C ASN A 48 -0.23 -2.72 17.34
N ARG A 49 -0.67 -1.95 18.37
CA ARG A 49 -0.30 -2.15 19.77
C ARG A 49 -1.54 -2.22 20.65
N GLU A 50 -1.32 -2.57 21.92
CA GLU A 50 -2.40 -2.75 22.89
C GLU A 50 -2.86 -1.43 23.54
N ALA A 51 -2.00 -0.39 23.53
CA ALA A 51 -2.30 0.92 24.09
C ALA A 51 -1.77 2.05 23.20
N PRO A 52 -2.39 3.25 23.27
CA PRO A 52 -1.98 4.41 22.48
C PRO A 52 -0.54 4.83 22.81
N GLY A 53 0.23 5.15 21.76
CA GLY A 53 1.63 5.58 21.88
C GLY A 53 2.66 4.45 22.05
N GLU A 54 2.25 3.19 22.25
CA GLU A 54 3.20 2.07 22.35
C GLU A 54 3.98 1.87 21.05
N LEU A 55 3.35 2.03 19.89
CA LEU A 55 4.05 1.94 18.62
C LEU A 55 5.16 3.00 18.50
N ILE A 56 4.89 4.24 18.91
CA ILE A 56 5.90 5.31 18.94
C ILE A 56 7.08 4.91 19.82
N ASN A 57 6.82 4.39 21.03
CA ASN A 57 7.85 3.94 21.94
C ASN A 57 8.70 2.80 21.37
N ASP A 58 8.05 1.82 20.74
CA ASP A 58 8.71 0.68 20.12
C ASP A 58 9.59 1.08 18.94
N LEU A 59 9.17 2.09 18.19
CA LEU A 59 9.90 2.57 17.02
C LEU A 59 10.97 3.63 17.35
N ALA A 60 10.99 4.16 18.58
CA ALA A 60 11.93 5.21 19.00
C ALA A 60 13.41 4.81 18.90
N THR A 61 13.70 3.51 18.91
CA THR A 61 15.05 2.97 18.71
C THR A 61 15.03 1.86 17.65
N PRO A 62 16.13 1.62 16.90
CA PRO A 62 16.16 0.63 15.82
C PRO A 62 16.32 -0.82 16.33
N HIS A 63 15.66 -1.19 17.42
CA HIS A 63 15.85 -2.47 18.10
C HIS A 63 14.57 -3.32 18.20
N ASN A 64 13.43 -2.86 17.73
CA ASN A 64 12.22 -3.68 17.69
C ASN A 64 12.34 -4.75 16.60
N ALA A 65 12.36 -6.03 17.03
CA ALA A 65 12.60 -7.16 16.13
C ALA A 65 11.49 -7.29 15.04
N GLN A 66 10.23 -7.03 15.40
CA GLN A 66 9.12 -7.09 14.45
C GLN A 66 9.28 -5.99 13.40
N ALA A 67 9.53 -4.75 13.81
CA ALA A 67 9.71 -3.63 12.90
C ALA A 67 10.91 -3.84 11.96
N SER A 68 12.01 -4.44 12.46
CA SER A 68 13.17 -4.80 11.65
C SER A 68 12.83 -5.85 10.59
N ASN A 69 12.07 -6.89 10.93
CA ASN A 69 11.64 -7.92 9.98
C ASN A 69 10.68 -7.38 8.92
N VAL A 70 9.77 -6.49 9.33
CA VAL A 70 8.86 -5.77 8.41
C VAL A 70 9.67 -4.90 7.44
N ALA A 71 10.63 -4.12 7.95
CA ALA A 71 11.49 -3.28 7.14
C ALA A 71 12.35 -4.09 6.17
N GLU A 72 12.94 -5.21 6.61
CA GLU A 72 13.69 -6.12 5.72
C GLU A 72 12.83 -6.62 4.57
N THR A 73 11.59 -7.04 4.85
CA THR A 73 10.65 -7.49 3.83
C THR A 73 10.38 -6.38 2.79
N ILE A 74 10.13 -5.16 3.25
CA ILE A 74 9.90 -4.00 2.40
C ILE A 74 11.15 -3.68 1.57
N GLN A 75 12.32 -3.66 2.19
CA GLN A 75 13.60 -3.40 1.53
C GLN A 75 13.91 -4.40 0.41
N ARG A 76 13.55 -5.67 0.60
CA ARG A 76 13.78 -6.72 -0.43
C ARG A 76 12.82 -6.61 -1.61
N VAL A 77 11.62 -6.08 -1.40
CA VAL A 77 10.62 -5.84 -2.45
C VAL A 77 10.86 -4.50 -3.14
N ASP A 78 11.31 -3.48 -2.40
CA ASP A 78 11.60 -2.10 -2.83
C ASP A 78 10.48 -1.46 -3.68
N PRO A 79 9.23 -1.46 -3.23
CA PRO A 79 8.12 -0.91 -4.00
C PRO A 79 8.24 0.62 -4.11
N ASP A 80 7.65 1.19 -5.16
CA ASP A 80 7.62 2.64 -5.38
C ASP A 80 6.54 3.32 -4.53
N ILE A 81 5.41 2.62 -4.36
CA ILE A 81 4.30 3.02 -3.49
C ILE A 81 3.94 1.83 -2.61
N LEU A 82 3.83 2.05 -1.30
CA LEU A 82 3.61 1.01 -0.30
C LEU A 82 2.47 1.39 0.64
N LEU A 83 1.44 0.56 0.71
CA LEU A 83 0.40 0.60 1.76
C LEU A 83 0.76 -0.39 2.87
N ILE A 84 0.96 0.10 4.09
CA ILE A 84 1.12 -0.73 5.28
C ILE A 84 -0.16 -0.68 6.11
N ASN A 85 -0.85 -1.79 6.22
CA ASN A 85 -2.02 -1.97 7.07
C ASN A 85 -1.62 -2.42 8.48
N GLU A 86 -2.50 -2.14 9.45
CA GLU A 86 -2.30 -2.39 10.88
C GLU A 86 -1.07 -1.66 11.43
N PHE A 87 -0.95 -0.42 11.06
CA PHE A 87 -0.02 0.56 11.58
C PHE A 87 -0.80 1.59 12.37
N ASP A 88 -0.62 1.64 13.69
CA ASP A 88 -1.39 2.54 14.55
C ASP A 88 -1.19 3.99 14.14
N TYR A 89 -2.31 4.68 13.94
CA TYR A 89 -2.32 6.09 13.62
C TYR A 89 -2.02 6.95 14.86
N ASP A 90 -1.14 7.90 14.71
CA ASP A 90 -0.96 9.00 15.66
C ASP A 90 -1.04 10.35 14.93
N ALA A 91 -1.71 11.32 15.55
CA ALA A 91 -1.94 12.63 14.93
C ALA A 91 -0.67 13.47 14.77
N SER A 92 0.42 13.12 15.47
CA SER A 92 1.71 13.80 15.34
C SER A 92 2.54 13.31 14.16
N GLY A 93 2.22 12.11 13.61
CA GLY A 93 3.00 11.45 12.57
C GLY A 93 4.32 10.85 13.07
N ALA A 94 4.55 10.83 14.39
CA ALA A 94 5.81 10.39 14.96
C ALA A 94 6.12 8.92 14.63
N ALA A 95 5.14 8.02 14.69
CA ALA A 95 5.34 6.61 14.35
C ALA A 95 5.77 6.45 12.88
N VAL A 96 5.17 7.21 11.97
CA VAL A 96 5.52 7.21 10.53
C VAL A 96 6.97 7.64 10.32
N ASP A 97 7.38 8.75 10.94
CA ASP A 97 8.74 9.26 10.81
C ASP A 97 9.79 8.34 11.45
N LEU A 98 9.49 7.78 12.63
CA LEU A 98 10.37 6.85 13.32
C LEU A 98 10.53 5.53 12.56
N PHE A 99 9.46 4.97 12.00
CA PHE A 99 9.56 3.76 11.19
C PHE A 99 10.40 3.99 9.94
N ARG A 100 10.22 5.13 9.28
CA ARG A 100 11.06 5.52 8.14
C ARG A 100 12.52 5.62 8.52
N SER A 101 12.86 6.47 9.50
CA SER A 101 14.25 6.82 9.82
C SER A 101 15.02 5.72 10.55
N ASN A 102 14.35 4.97 11.44
CA ASN A 102 15.01 3.97 12.28
C ASN A 102 14.98 2.55 11.69
N TYR A 103 14.14 2.31 10.67
CA TYR A 103 13.97 0.97 10.10
C TYR A 103 14.07 0.94 8.58
N LEU A 104 13.29 1.71 7.84
CA LEU A 104 13.32 1.65 6.38
C LEU A 104 14.63 2.17 5.79
N GLU A 105 15.20 3.22 6.37
CA GLU A 105 16.46 3.85 5.96
C GLU A 105 17.70 3.24 6.62
N VAL A 106 17.53 2.15 7.39
CA VAL A 106 18.61 1.38 8.04
C VAL A 106 18.68 -0.02 7.42
N PRO A 107 19.86 -0.53 7.02
CA PRO A 107 19.95 -1.83 6.37
C PRO A 107 19.62 -2.98 7.34
N HIS A 108 18.86 -3.99 6.88
CA HIS A 108 18.52 -5.17 7.64
C HIS A 108 18.98 -6.46 6.93
N ASN A 109 19.77 -7.30 7.62
CA ASN A 109 20.21 -8.62 7.12
C ASN A 109 20.72 -8.63 5.68
N GLY A 110 21.46 -7.59 5.28
CA GLY A 110 22.00 -7.44 3.92
C GLY A 110 21.02 -6.86 2.89
N ALA A 111 19.77 -6.59 3.26
CA ALA A 111 18.87 -5.79 2.43
C ALA A 111 19.32 -4.32 2.44
N GLN A 112 19.12 -3.65 1.30
CA GLN A 112 19.51 -2.24 1.17
C GLN A 112 18.44 -1.32 1.75
N PRO A 113 18.81 -0.21 2.38
CA PRO A 113 17.85 0.80 2.82
C PRO A 113 16.97 1.29 1.67
N VAL A 114 15.70 1.57 1.98
CA VAL A 114 14.77 2.21 1.07
C VAL A 114 14.39 3.57 1.61
N SER A 115 14.27 4.56 0.73
CA SER A 115 13.86 5.91 1.09
C SER A 115 12.49 6.24 0.51
N TYR A 116 11.59 6.69 1.38
CA TYR A 116 10.27 7.19 1.02
C TYR A 116 10.15 8.65 1.49
N PRO A 117 10.48 9.63 0.62
CA PRO A 117 10.41 11.04 0.99
C PRO A 117 8.99 11.49 1.34
N TYR A 118 7.98 10.76 0.85
CA TYR A 118 6.58 11.11 1.03
C TYR A 118 5.85 10.00 1.78
N ALA A 119 4.99 10.42 2.71
CA ALA A 119 4.11 9.52 3.43
C ALA A 119 2.76 10.19 3.70
N TRP A 120 1.73 9.39 3.82
CA TRP A 120 0.41 9.81 4.26
C TRP A 120 -0.16 8.81 5.25
N SER A 121 -0.69 9.31 6.35
CA SER A 121 -1.51 8.59 7.30
C SER A 121 -2.59 9.55 7.80
N GLY A 122 -3.75 9.03 8.18
CA GLY A 122 -4.87 9.87 8.60
C GLY A 122 -5.81 9.17 9.58
N PRO A 123 -6.77 9.91 10.16
CA PRO A 123 -7.71 9.36 11.12
C PRO A 123 -8.48 8.16 10.58
N VAL A 124 -8.79 7.22 11.47
CA VAL A 124 -9.54 5.99 11.19
C VAL A 124 -10.67 5.83 12.20
N ASN A 125 -11.68 5.01 11.88
CA ASN A 125 -12.83 4.77 12.75
C ASN A 125 -12.57 3.68 13.81
N THR A 126 -11.47 2.95 13.70
CA THR A 126 -11.10 1.95 14.71
C THR A 126 -10.80 2.61 16.04
N GLY A 127 -11.41 2.09 17.10
CA GLY A 127 -11.28 2.60 18.45
C GLY A 127 -12.01 3.91 18.74
N GLU A 128 -12.66 4.54 17.74
CA GLU A 128 -13.49 5.72 17.95
C GLU A 128 -14.82 5.34 18.60
N PRO A 129 -15.12 5.78 19.84
CA PRO A 129 -16.32 5.39 20.55
C PRO A 129 -17.59 5.79 19.80
N SER A 130 -18.51 4.88 19.59
CA SER A 130 -19.81 5.18 18.98
C SER A 130 -20.81 5.79 19.96
N GLY A 131 -20.73 5.42 21.23
CA GLY A 131 -21.71 5.71 22.26
C GLY A 131 -22.96 4.81 22.19
N PHE A 132 -22.92 3.76 21.36
CA PHE A 132 -24.01 2.79 21.20
C PHE A 132 -23.51 1.37 21.51
N ASP A 133 -24.42 0.51 21.94
CA ASP A 133 -24.21 -0.93 22.01
C ASP A 133 -24.31 -1.50 20.58
N LEU A 134 -23.16 -1.76 19.97
CA LEU A 134 -23.10 -2.21 18.58
C LEU A 134 -23.03 -3.74 18.46
N ASP A 135 -22.63 -4.44 19.50
CA ASP A 135 -22.52 -5.90 19.50
C ASP A 135 -23.62 -6.63 20.25
N GLY A 136 -24.48 -5.89 20.98
CA GLY A 136 -25.66 -6.43 21.68
C GLY A 136 -25.30 -7.04 23.02
N ASP A 137 -24.23 -6.66 23.67
CA ASP A 137 -23.79 -7.18 24.97
C ASP A 137 -24.42 -6.43 26.16
N GLY A 138 -25.15 -5.34 25.89
CA GLY A 138 -25.83 -4.50 26.89
C GLY A 138 -24.97 -3.38 27.45
N THR A 139 -23.78 -3.16 26.92
CA THR A 139 -22.92 -2.00 27.22
C THR A 139 -22.81 -1.06 26.02
N THR A 140 -22.24 0.11 26.21
CA THR A 140 -21.96 1.08 25.10
C THR A 140 -20.49 1.46 25.08
N THR A 141 -19.66 0.64 25.71
CA THR A 141 -18.22 0.90 25.88
C THR A 141 -17.44 -0.38 25.63
N GLY A 142 -16.38 -0.26 24.89
CA GLY A 142 -15.54 -1.41 24.59
C GLY A 142 -15.06 -1.38 23.14
N PRO A 143 -14.14 -2.26 22.78
CA PRO A 143 -13.60 -2.28 21.42
C PRO A 143 -14.64 -2.59 20.35
N ALA A 144 -15.69 -3.37 20.68
CA ALA A 144 -16.75 -3.76 19.76
C ALA A 144 -17.81 -2.66 19.58
N ASP A 145 -17.88 -1.69 20.51
CA ASP A 145 -18.78 -0.53 20.45
C ASP A 145 -18.15 0.70 19.81
N ALA A 146 -16.90 0.60 19.35
CA ALA A 146 -16.31 1.62 18.50
C ALA A 146 -16.86 1.52 17.07
N TRP A 147 -16.84 2.62 16.31
CA TRP A 147 -17.24 2.63 14.90
C TRP A 147 -16.48 1.63 14.03
N GLY A 148 -15.28 1.25 14.40
CA GLY A 148 -14.51 0.12 13.94
C GLY A 148 -13.83 -0.52 15.13
N PHE A 149 -13.79 -1.85 15.19
CA PHE A 149 -13.22 -2.57 16.34
C PHE A 149 -11.82 -2.06 16.66
N GLY A 150 -11.62 -1.62 17.91
CA GLY A 150 -10.32 -1.13 18.41
C GLY A 150 -10.42 -0.68 19.86
N LYS A 151 -9.29 -0.77 20.59
CA LYS A 151 -9.21 -0.43 22.02
C LYS A 151 -9.01 1.06 22.27
N PHE A 152 -8.51 1.78 21.26
CA PHE A 152 -8.25 3.22 21.32
C PHE A 152 -8.33 3.82 19.91
N PRO A 153 -8.66 5.12 19.80
CA PRO A 153 -8.69 5.83 18.52
C PRO A 153 -7.36 5.72 17.77
N GLY A 154 -7.43 5.27 16.51
CA GLY A 154 -6.25 5.11 15.66
C GLY A 154 -5.65 3.70 15.63
N GLN A 155 -6.06 2.78 16.49
CA GLN A 155 -5.58 1.40 16.45
C GLN A 155 -5.92 0.75 15.10
N TYR A 156 -5.05 -0.14 14.58
CA TYR A 156 -5.20 -0.80 13.28
C TYR A 156 -5.32 0.15 12.08
N GLY A 157 -4.80 1.36 12.18
CA GLY A 157 -4.73 2.30 11.07
C GLY A 157 -3.85 1.81 9.92
N PHE A 158 -3.49 2.71 9.05
CA PHE A 158 -2.56 2.42 7.97
C PHE A 158 -1.74 3.66 7.56
N VAL A 159 -0.65 3.40 6.87
CA VAL A 159 0.22 4.43 6.27
C VAL A 159 0.50 4.08 4.81
N VAL A 160 0.53 5.10 3.96
CA VAL A 160 1.05 4.98 2.59
C VAL A 160 2.40 5.70 2.54
N TYR A 161 3.45 4.97 2.16
CA TYR A 161 4.76 5.53 1.81
C TYR A 161 4.90 5.60 0.29
N SER A 162 5.59 6.63 -0.20
CA SER A 162 5.80 6.81 -1.63
C SER A 162 7.18 7.40 -1.93
N LYS A 163 7.82 6.90 -2.99
CA LYS A 163 9.00 7.53 -3.60
C LYS A 163 8.64 8.77 -4.40
N TYR A 164 7.37 8.93 -4.77
CA TYR A 164 6.83 10.02 -5.56
C TYR A 164 5.98 10.98 -4.73
N PRO A 165 5.90 12.27 -5.13
CA PRO A 165 5.13 13.28 -4.40
C PRO A 165 3.65 12.91 -4.23
N ILE A 166 3.16 12.95 -3.00
CA ILE A 166 1.74 12.82 -2.68
C ILE A 166 1.10 14.22 -2.74
N LYS A 167 0.00 14.38 -3.49
CA LYS A 167 -0.76 15.64 -3.59
C LYS A 167 -1.71 15.77 -2.40
N ALA A 168 -1.14 16.08 -1.23
CA ALA A 168 -1.83 16.02 0.06
C ALA A 168 -3.14 16.82 0.11
N GLU A 169 -3.18 18.00 -0.51
CA GLU A 169 -4.40 18.82 -0.57
C GLU A 169 -5.50 18.26 -1.47
N GLN A 170 -5.23 17.24 -2.27
CA GLN A 170 -6.19 16.59 -3.14
C GLN A 170 -6.65 15.23 -2.60
N VAL A 171 -6.14 14.84 -1.45
CA VAL A 171 -6.55 13.59 -0.78
C VAL A 171 -8.01 13.67 -0.40
N ARG A 172 -8.76 12.64 -0.74
CA ARG A 172 -10.16 12.48 -0.35
C ARG A 172 -10.31 11.29 0.58
N THR A 173 -10.96 11.50 1.71
CA THR A 173 -11.29 10.41 2.65
C THR A 173 -12.79 10.15 2.65
N PHE A 174 -13.15 8.88 2.80
CA PHE A 174 -14.52 8.43 2.94
C PHE A 174 -14.77 7.88 4.36
N GLN A 175 -14.00 8.37 5.34
CA GLN A 175 -14.08 7.94 6.73
C GLN A 175 -15.50 7.99 7.29
N HIS A 176 -16.26 9.05 6.97
CA HIS A 176 -17.60 9.29 7.48
C HIS A 176 -18.71 8.98 6.48
N PHE A 177 -18.39 8.33 5.33
CA PHE A 177 -19.44 7.87 4.41
C PHE A 177 -20.30 6.81 5.12
N LEU A 178 -21.61 7.06 5.19
CA LEU A 178 -22.52 6.21 5.98
C LEU A 178 -22.79 4.88 5.27
N TRP A 179 -22.77 3.79 6.02
CA TRP A 179 -23.04 2.46 5.47
C TRP A 179 -24.41 2.38 4.79
N ARG A 180 -25.43 2.99 5.39
CA ARG A 180 -26.79 3.03 4.83
C ARG A 180 -26.88 3.76 3.49
N ASP A 181 -25.94 4.65 3.18
CA ASP A 181 -25.94 5.44 1.95
C ASP A 181 -25.22 4.70 0.81
N MET A 182 -24.61 3.54 1.09
CA MET A 182 -24.03 2.68 0.07
C MET A 182 -25.16 2.12 -0.82
N PRO A 183 -25.08 2.25 -2.15
CA PRO A 183 -26.07 1.68 -3.05
C PRO A 183 -26.26 0.18 -2.80
N GLY A 184 -27.48 -0.27 -2.48
CA GLY A 184 -27.75 -1.66 -2.14
C GLY A 184 -27.02 -2.17 -0.90
N ALA A 185 -26.85 -1.31 0.12
CA ALA A 185 -26.18 -1.64 1.37
C ALA A 185 -26.66 -2.96 2.00
N LEU A 186 -25.74 -3.84 2.34
CA LEU A 186 -26.01 -5.12 2.98
C LEU A 186 -26.10 -4.99 4.51
N LEU A 187 -26.98 -4.12 4.99
CA LEU A 187 -27.15 -3.91 6.43
C LEU A 187 -27.51 -5.23 7.14
N PRO A 188 -26.93 -5.50 8.33
CA PRO A 188 -27.23 -6.71 9.09
C PRO A 188 -28.64 -6.71 9.63
N SER A 189 -29.23 -7.91 9.80
CA SER A 189 -30.57 -8.11 10.30
C SER A 189 -30.64 -9.28 11.28
N ASN A 190 -31.63 -9.21 12.19
CA ASN A 190 -32.00 -10.26 13.08
C ASN A 190 -32.70 -11.41 12.32
N ALA A 191 -32.88 -12.55 12.99
CA ALA A 191 -33.54 -13.72 12.42
C ALA A 191 -35.01 -13.46 12.02
N ASP A 192 -35.67 -12.51 12.67
CA ASP A 192 -37.07 -12.08 12.39
C ASP A 192 -37.14 -11.03 11.25
N SER A 193 -36.03 -10.75 10.58
CA SER A 193 -35.86 -9.75 9.53
C SER A 193 -35.94 -8.29 10.00
N THR A 194 -35.96 -8.01 11.29
CA THR A 194 -35.74 -6.66 11.80
C THR A 194 -34.29 -6.23 11.64
N GLY A 195 -34.03 -4.92 11.51
CA GLY A 195 -32.66 -4.41 11.44
C GLY A 195 -31.89 -4.74 12.73
N TRP A 196 -30.61 -5.12 12.58
CA TRP A 196 -29.69 -5.30 13.73
C TRP A 196 -29.43 -3.98 14.43
N TYR A 197 -29.13 -2.95 13.66
CA TYR A 197 -28.91 -1.61 14.16
C TYR A 197 -30.18 -0.78 14.15
N SER A 198 -30.35 0.07 15.16
CA SER A 198 -31.44 1.06 15.18
C SER A 198 -31.24 2.12 14.08
N GLU A 199 -32.31 2.83 13.74
CA GLU A 199 -32.24 3.95 12.80
C GLU A 199 -31.29 5.05 13.30
N GLU A 200 -31.23 5.32 14.60
CA GLU A 200 -30.35 6.29 15.21
C GLU A 200 -28.86 5.91 15.00
N VAL A 201 -28.51 4.63 15.15
CA VAL A 201 -27.19 4.10 14.86
C VAL A 201 -26.86 4.28 13.39
N LEU A 202 -27.75 3.85 12.48
CA LEU A 202 -27.55 3.91 11.04
C LEU A 202 -27.36 5.34 10.50
N GLN A 203 -27.92 6.35 11.16
CA GLN A 203 -27.71 7.76 10.83
C GLN A 203 -26.26 8.24 11.06
N ARG A 204 -25.45 7.46 11.76
CA ARG A 204 -24.08 7.83 12.15
C ARG A 204 -23.06 6.75 11.81
N PHE A 205 -23.49 5.54 11.46
CA PHE A 205 -22.61 4.39 11.26
C PHE A 205 -21.81 4.52 9.96
N PRO A 206 -20.49 4.75 10.01
CA PRO A 206 -19.68 4.85 8.82
C PRO A 206 -19.49 3.47 8.17
N LEU A 207 -19.50 3.40 6.85
CA LEU A 207 -19.19 2.16 6.13
C LEU A 207 -17.79 1.68 6.46
N SER A 208 -16.79 2.58 6.37
CA SER A 208 -15.40 2.21 6.60
C SER A 208 -15.14 1.89 8.07
N SER A 209 -14.60 0.71 8.34
CA SER A 209 -14.15 0.36 9.69
C SER A 209 -12.87 1.10 10.08
N LYS A 210 -12.03 1.44 9.12
CA LYS A 210 -10.88 2.35 9.26
C LYS A 210 -11.19 3.64 8.50
N THR A 211 -10.69 3.76 7.31
CA THR A 211 -11.06 4.78 6.33
C THR A 211 -10.83 4.22 4.93
N HIS A 212 -11.54 4.76 3.94
CA HIS A 212 -11.19 4.63 2.53
C HIS A 212 -10.60 5.95 2.09
N VAL A 213 -9.54 5.89 1.30
CA VAL A 213 -8.78 7.05 0.87
C VAL A 213 -8.48 6.96 -0.62
N ASP A 214 -8.79 8.02 -1.34
CA ASP A 214 -8.25 8.30 -2.67
C ASP A 214 -7.05 9.23 -2.50
N LEU A 215 -5.86 8.68 -2.76
CA LEU A 215 -4.57 9.34 -2.55
C LEU A 215 -3.90 9.61 -3.90
N PRO A 216 -3.95 10.84 -4.44
CA PRO A 216 -3.28 11.17 -5.69
C PRO A 216 -1.77 11.29 -5.50
N VAL A 217 -1.01 10.55 -6.32
CA VAL A 217 0.46 10.54 -6.36
C VAL A 217 0.93 11.04 -7.72
N ASP A 218 1.90 11.95 -7.75
CA ASP A 218 2.50 12.45 -8.98
C ASP A 218 3.67 11.58 -9.42
N VAL A 219 3.43 10.72 -10.37
CA VAL A 219 4.48 9.85 -10.94
C VAL A 219 4.97 10.48 -12.24
N ASN A 220 6.09 11.22 -12.17
CA ASN A 220 6.73 11.86 -13.32
C ASN A 220 5.77 12.73 -14.17
N GLY A 221 4.89 13.50 -13.50
CA GLY A 221 3.91 14.38 -14.14
C GLY A 221 2.57 13.70 -14.47
N THR A 222 2.44 12.39 -14.24
CA THR A 222 1.18 11.65 -14.35
C THR A 222 0.60 11.41 -12.96
N THR A 223 -0.66 11.81 -12.75
CA THR A 223 -1.34 11.54 -11.49
C THR A 223 -1.88 10.11 -11.47
N ILE A 224 -1.40 9.33 -10.50
CA ILE A 224 -1.91 7.99 -10.18
C ILE A 224 -2.74 8.09 -8.89
N HIS A 225 -3.96 7.58 -8.91
CA HIS A 225 -4.82 7.52 -7.73
C HIS A 225 -4.62 6.18 -7.00
N VAL A 226 -4.12 6.23 -5.78
CA VAL A 226 -4.01 5.07 -4.90
C VAL A 226 -5.28 4.99 -4.07
N LEU A 227 -6.14 4.02 -4.36
CA LEU A 227 -7.37 3.77 -3.64
C LEU A 227 -7.06 2.83 -2.48
N ALA A 228 -6.73 3.40 -1.32
CA ALA A 228 -6.31 2.65 -0.15
C ALA A 228 -7.47 2.39 0.81
N ALA A 229 -7.53 1.17 1.34
CA ALA A 229 -8.48 0.75 2.36
C ALA A 229 -7.94 -0.43 3.16
N HIS A 230 -8.47 -0.60 4.37
CA HIS A 230 -8.26 -1.78 5.19
C HIS A 230 -9.62 -2.23 5.74
N PRO A 231 -10.43 -3.00 4.97
CA PRO A 231 -11.76 -3.44 5.37
C PRO A 231 -11.76 -4.26 6.66
N THR A 232 -12.91 -4.26 7.36
CA THR A 232 -13.10 -5.15 8.51
C THR A 232 -12.97 -6.62 8.08
N PRO A 233 -12.37 -7.52 8.89
CA PRO A 233 -12.31 -8.93 8.54
C PRO A 233 -13.72 -9.54 8.45
N PRO A 234 -14.00 -10.41 7.46
CA PRO A 234 -15.34 -11.04 7.30
C PRO A 234 -15.53 -12.21 8.27
N SER A 235 -15.23 -11.99 9.53
CA SER A 235 -15.21 -12.99 10.61
C SER A 235 -15.60 -12.35 11.94
N PHE A 236 -15.64 -13.14 13.02
CA PHE A 236 -16.04 -12.72 14.35
C PHE A 236 -17.52 -12.26 14.39
N ASP A 237 -18.37 -12.95 13.64
CA ASP A 237 -19.80 -12.66 13.47
C ASP A 237 -20.67 -13.65 14.21
N GLY A 238 -21.87 -13.20 14.61
CA GLY A 238 -23.02 -14.02 14.92
C GLY A 238 -23.88 -14.33 13.69
N ALA A 239 -25.13 -14.68 13.91
CA ALA A 239 -26.09 -14.99 12.84
C ALA A 239 -26.40 -13.77 11.95
N GLU A 240 -26.24 -12.57 12.46
CA GLU A 240 -26.48 -11.29 11.79
C GLU A 240 -25.44 -11.00 10.69
N GLN A 241 -24.26 -11.63 10.76
CA GLN A 241 -23.16 -11.50 9.79
C GLN A 241 -22.70 -10.05 9.55
N ARG A 242 -22.67 -9.21 10.60
CA ARG A 242 -22.37 -7.78 10.47
C ARG A 242 -21.02 -7.49 9.84
N ASN A 243 -19.95 -8.19 10.26
CA ASN A 243 -18.60 -7.97 9.71
C ASN A 243 -18.48 -8.48 8.27
N LYS A 244 -19.05 -9.64 7.96
CA LYS A 244 -19.04 -10.18 6.60
C LYS A 244 -19.76 -9.27 5.62
N ARG A 245 -20.91 -8.72 6.01
CA ARG A 245 -21.70 -7.78 5.20
C ARG A 245 -20.99 -6.45 5.01
N ARG A 246 -20.42 -5.93 6.12
CA ARG A 246 -19.63 -4.70 6.08
C ARG A 246 -18.38 -4.86 5.20
N ASN A 247 -17.61 -5.93 5.38
CA ASN A 247 -16.45 -6.24 4.54
C ASN A 247 -16.80 -6.25 3.05
N PHE A 248 -17.91 -6.89 2.68
CA PHE A 248 -18.38 -6.92 1.31
C PHE A 248 -18.64 -5.52 0.75
N ASP A 249 -19.38 -4.68 1.50
CA ASP A 249 -19.69 -3.32 1.08
C ASP A 249 -18.46 -2.39 1.11
N GLU A 250 -17.54 -2.56 2.07
CA GLU A 250 -16.27 -1.84 2.12
C GLU A 250 -15.42 -2.11 0.86
N ILE A 251 -15.35 -3.37 0.42
CA ILE A 251 -14.61 -3.74 -0.81
C ILE A 251 -15.31 -3.16 -2.03
N ARG A 252 -16.63 -3.22 -2.08
CA ARG A 252 -17.44 -2.77 -3.21
C ARG A 252 -17.44 -1.25 -3.39
N LEU A 253 -17.16 -0.46 -2.33
CA LEU A 253 -17.15 1.00 -2.39
C LEU A 253 -16.24 1.55 -3.52
N TRP A 254 -15.18 0.83 -3.87
CA TRP A 254 -14.29 1.23 -4.95
C TRP A 254 -14.78 0.83 -6.35
N ALA A 255 -15.81 -0.01 -6.46
CA ALA A 255 -16.32 -0.53 -7.71
C ALA A 255 -17.63 0.12 -8.17
N ASP A 256 -18.41 0.67 -7.22
CA ASP A 256 -19.72 1.32 -7.44
C ASP A 256 -19.61 2.85 -7.41
#